data_0987109ece31c60937e1175f0c901eff
#
_entry.id   0987109ece31c60937e1175f0c901eff
#
_cell.length_a   1.000
_cell.length_b   1.000
_cell.length_c   1.000
_cell.angle_alpha   90.00
_cell.angle_beta   90.00
_cell.angle_gamma   90.00
#
_symmetry.space_group_name_H-M   'P 1'
#
loop_
_entity.id
_entity.type
_entity.pdbx_description
1 polymer ?
#
loop_
_entity_poly.entity_id
_entity_poly.type
_entity_poly.pdbx_seq_one_letter_code
_entity_poly.pdbx_strand_id
1 'polypeptide(L)'
;MCYCKVGADIEKFKKGFQETVSRGPDQSRVITITDGIIGFHRLAIMGLTPSGMQPFALNGSYVVCNGEIYGFAELKKDLKAKGYTFESDSDCEILLPLYREYGTDMFAMLDAEFACVIYDAEKRSFIAARDPIGIRPLYYGYDEDDAIVFASEAKNLVSICDRIMPFPPGHYYKDGQFVCYRDMTKVPSVVGSADDAAGASEVTGTFGSKVTGTFDGKVTGTRDEDLETICKNIHDKLVAGVEKRLVSDAKVGFLLSGGLDSSLVCAIAAKKSDKPIRTFAIGMETDAIDLKYAKQVADYIGSEHTEIYMTKEQVLSSLEDVIKMLGTFDITTIRASMGMYLLCKAIHEQTDVRVLLTGEISDELFGYKYTDFAPSPEAFQKESEKRIHELHMYDVLRADRCISVNSLEARVPFGDLDFVEYVMGIDPAKKVNVYGKGKYLLRHAFEEGDYLPYEILMREKAAFSDAVGHSMVDDLKEYAEGYYTDEEFKELSAKYTHAKPFTKESLLYREIFEKFYPGQGEMIVDFWMPNKEWEGCDVNDPSARVLSNYGDSGK
;
A
#
# COMPACT_ATOMS: atom_id res chain seq x y z
N MET A 1 -12.40 -10.06 -9.30
CA MET A 1 -11.96 -11.45 -9.52
C MET A 1 -12.21 -11.85 -10.95
N CYS A 2 -11.27 -12.53 -11.59
CA CYS A 2 -11.40 -13.00 -12.97
C CYS A 2 -10.89 -14.44 -13.08
N TYR A 3 -11.69 -15.33 -13.65
CA TYR A 3 -11.32 -16.73 -13.92
C TYR A 3 -11.19 -16.91 -15.43
N CYS A 4 -9.96 -17.05 -15.90
CA CYS A 4 -9.61 -17.00 -17.30
C CYS A 4 -9.66 -18.40 -17.95
N LYS A 5 -10.87 -18.99 -17.99
CA LYS A 5 -11.09 -20.38 -18.46
C LYS A 5 -12.47 -20.55 -19.12
N VAL A 6 -12.50 -21.11 -20.29
CA VAL A 6 -13.75 -21.53 -20.94
C VAL A 6 -14.40 -22.62 -20.09
N GLY A 7 -15.68 -22.44 -19.77
CA GLY A 7 -16.42 -23.41 -18.95
C GLY A 7 -15.99 -23.46 -17.48
N ALA A 8 -15.38 -22.38 -16.96
CA ALA A 8 -15.03 -22.26 -15.55
C ALA A 8 -16.24 -22.51 -14.63
N ASP A 9 -16.01 -23.17 -13.50
CA ASP A 9 -17.04 -23.47 -12.50
C ASP A 9 -17.53 -22.20 -11.82
N ILE A 10 -18.74 -21.79 -12.17
CA ILE A 10 -19.38 -20.57 -11.65
C ILE A 10 -19.65 -20.65 -10.14
N GLU A 11 -19.90 -21.83 -9.58
CA GLU A 11 -20.18 -21.96 -8.15
C GLU A 11 -18.87 -21.90 -7.33
N LYS A 12 -17.78 -22.53 -7.80
CA LYS A 12 -16.44 -22.31 -7.21
C LYS A 12 -16.07 -20.82 -7.27
N PHE A 13 -16.29 -20.17 -8.42
CA PHE A 13 -16.03 -18.73 -8.60
C PHE A 13 -16.82 -17.88 -7.59
N LYS A 14 -18.14 -18.07 -7.50
CA LYS A 14 -18.99 -17.30 -6.59
C LYS A 14 -18.58 -17.46 -5.12
N LYS A 15 -18.21 -18.68 -4.72
CA LYS A 15 -17.74 -18.95 -3.36
C LYS A 15 -16.49 -18.12 -3.04
N GLY A 16 -15.48 -18.16 -3.90
CA GLY A 16 -14.27 -17.33 -3.73
C GLY A 16 -14.58 -15.84 -3.84
N PHE A 17 -15.40 -15.42 -4.80
CA PHE A 17 -15.78 -14.03 -5.01
C PHE A 17 -16.44 -13.41 -3.76
N GLN A 18 -17.30 -14.15 -3.06
CA GLN A 18 -18.01 -13.67 -1.87
C GLN A 18 -17.08 -13.30 -0.69
N GLU A 19 -15.88 -13.89 -0.61
CA GLU A 19 -14.91 -13.62 0.48
C GLU A 19 -14.47 -12.15 0.57
N THR A 20 -14.66 -11.35 -0.47
CA THR A 20 -14.27 -9.94 -0.52
C THR A 20 -15.41 -8.95 -0.72
N VAL A 21 -16.65 -9.36 -0.42
CA VAL A 21 -17.83 -8.46 -0.55
C VAL A 21 -17.67 -7.18 0.29
N SER A 22 -17.00 -7.25 1.45
CA SER A 22 -16.75 -6.08 2.30
C SER A 22 -15.90 -4.99 1.63
N ARG A 23 -15.06 -5.34 0.64
CA ARG A 23 -14.31 -4.35 -0.13
C ARG A 23 -15.19 -3.47 -1.02
N GLY A 24 -16.37 -3.96 -1.39
CA GLY A 24 -17.29 -3.23 -2.26
C GLY A 24 -18.73 -3.62 -1.99
N PRO A 25 -19.31 -3.17 -0.85
CA PRO A 25 -20.62 -3.63 -0.39
C PRO A 25 -21.79 -3.01 -1.14
N ASP A 26 -21.56 -1.93 -1.89
CA ASP A 26 -22.64 -1.14 -2.48
C ASP A 26 -23.34 -1.89 -3.62
N GLN A 27 -22.57 -2.60 -4.46
CA GLN A 27 -23.09 -3.39 -5.58
C GLN A 27 -22.17 -4.56 -5.90
N SER A 28 -22.75 -5.66 -6.41
CA SER A 28 -22.00 -6.82 -6.89
C SER A 28 -22.49 -7.25 -8.28
N ARG A 29 -21.54 -7.58 -9.17
CA ARG A 29 -21.87 -8.09 -10.51
C ARG A 29 -20.93 -9.23 -10.88
N VAL A 30 -21.50 -10.28 -11.45
CA VAL A 30 -20.76 -11.40 -12.06
C VAL A 30 -21.28 -11.57 -13.48
N ILE A 31 -20.39 -11.64 -14.43
CA ILE A 31 -20.69 -11.93 -15.84
C ILE A 31 -19.90 -13.14 -16.30
N THR A 32 -20.53 -13.98 -17.11
CA THR A 32 -19.86 -15.04 -17.86
C THR A 32 -19.64 -14.55 -19.28
N ILE A 33 -18.41 -14.64 -19.73
CA ILE A 33 -18.00 -14.29 -21.09
C ILE A 33 -17.53 -15.56 -21.83
N THR A 34 -17.20 -15.45 -23.11
CA THR A 34 -16.80 -16.60 -23.92
C THR A 34 -15.62 -17.35 -23.32
N ASP A 35 -14.63 -16.64 -22.77
CA ASP A 35 -13.37 -17.20 -22.31
C ASP A 35 -13.20 -17.20 -20.80
N GLY A 36 -14.26 -16.91 -20.02
CA GLY A 36 -14.15 -16.92 -18.56
C GLY A 36 -15.31 -16.29 -17.80
N ILE A 37 -15.01 -15.95 -16.55
CA ILE A 37 -15.96 -15.31 -15.61
C ILE A 37 -15.28 -14.08 -15.01
N ILE A 38 -16.01 -12.97 -14.95
CA ILE A 38 -15.55 -11.70 -14.37
C ILE A 38 -16.54 -11.30 -13.26
N GLY A 39 -16.01 -10.97 -12.08
CA GLY A 39 -16.78 -10.49 -10.93
C GLY A 39 -16.21 -9.20 -10.36
N PHE A 40 -17.08 -8.29 -9.95
CA PHE A 40 -16.73 -7.03 -9.34
C PHE A 40 -17.66 -6.70 -8.16
N HIS A 41 -17.07 -6.36 -7.02
CA HIS A 41 -17.72 -5.73 -5.88
C HIS A 41 -17.37 -4.25 -5.89
N ARG A 42 -18.36 -3.38 -5.83
CA ARG A 42 -18.19 -1.94 -5.92
C ARG A 42 -18.27 -1.28 -4.55
N LEU A 43 -17.25 -0.48 -4.23
CA LEU A 43 -17.32 0.64 -3.29
C LEU A 43 -17.39 1.93 -4.12
N ALA A 44 -18.46 2.67 -4.01
CA ALA A 44 -18.68 3.87 -4.83
C ALA A 44 -17.91 5.06 -4.21
N ILE A 45 -16.83 5.48 -4.86
CA ILE A 45 -15.96 6.59 -4.45
C ILE A 45 -16.02 7.71 -5.48
N MET A 46 -15.79 7.38 -6.78
CA MET A 46 -15.95 8.29 -7.91
C MET A 46 -17.17 7.88 -8.75
N GLY A 47 -17.94 8.88 -9.22
CA GLY A 47 -19.14 8.63 -10.01
C GLY A 47 -20.17 7.81 -9.25
N LEU A 48 -20.77 8.36 -8.17
CA LEU A 48 -21.64 7.64 -7.23
C LEU A 48 -22.91 7.03 -7.83
N THR A 49 -23.22 7.30 -9.09
CA THR A 49 -24.39 6.77 -9.79
C THR A 49 -24.24 5.29 -10.16
N PRO A 50 -25.32 4.55 -10.40
CA PRO A 50 -25.26 3.15 -10.81
C PRO A 50 -24.48 2.90 -12.12
N SER A 51 -24.32 3.89 -12.99
CA SER A 51 -23.56 3.77 -14.24
C SER A 51 -22.06 3.52 -14.02
N GLY A 52 -21.51 3.88 -12.85
CA GLY A 52 -20.14 3.55 -12.46
C GLY A 52 -19.91 2.08 -12.08
N MET A 53 -20.92 1.19 -12.24
CA MET A 53 -20.77 -0.25 -11.93
C MET A 53 -19.98 -1.00 -13.00
N GLN A 54 -18.94 -1.67 -12.58
CA GLN A 54 -18.07 -2.50 -13.43
C GLN A 54 -18.61 -3.96 -13.56
N PRO A 55 -18.17 -4.75 -14.57
CA PRO A 55 -17.19 -4.40 -15.61
C PRO A 55 -17.69 -3.32 -16.56
N PHE A 56 -16.78 -2.40 -16.96
CA PHE A 56 -17.03 -1.54 -18.13
C PHE A 56 -16.82 -2.35 -19.40
N ALA A 57 -17.55 -1.99 -20.46
CA ALA A 57 -17.55 -2.71 -21.72
C ALA A 57 -17.29 -1.77 -22.91
N LEU A 58 -16.49 -2.24 -23.87
CA LEU A 58 -16.24 -1.54 -25.14
C LEU A 58 -16.01 -2.58 -26.24
N ASN A 59 -16.88 -2.60 -27.26
CA ASN A 59 -16.77 -3.50 -28.41
C ASN A 59 -16.58 -4.99 -28.03
N GLY A 60 -17.28 -5.47 -27.00
CA GLY A 60 -17.19 -6.85 -26.49
C GLY A 60 -16.01 -7.13 -25.55
N SER A 61 -15.08 -6.20 -25.41
CA SER A 61 -14.03 -6.24 -24.39
C SER A 61 -14.55 -5.72 -23.05
N TYR A 62 -13.93 -6.16 -21.95
CA TYR A 62 -14.35 -5.81 -20.60
C TYR A 62 -13.14 -5.41 -19.74
N VAL A 63 -13.35 -4.52 -18.76
CA VAL A 63 -12.36 -4.21 -17.72
C VAL A 63 -12.99 -4.18 -16.34
N VAL A 64 -12.27 -4.70 -15.37
CA VAL A 64 -12.49 -4.46 -13.94
C VAL A 64 -11.22 -3.87 -13.34
N CYS A 65 -11.39 -2.85 -12.51
CA CYS A 65 -10.30 -2.15 -11.85
C CYS A 65 -10.66 -1.85 -10.39
N ASN A 66 -9.82 -2.27 -9.48
CA ASN A 66 -9.79 -1.81 -8.10
C ASN A 66 -8.74 -0.71 -8.03
N GLY A 67 -9.14 0.54 -7.95
CA GLY A 67 -8.16 1.63 -7.93
C GLY A 67 -8.77 3.00 -8.09
N GLU A 68 -7.90 3.99 -8.06
CA GLU A 68 -8.15 5.39 -8.32
C GLU A 68 -7.14 5.90 -9.35
N ILE A 69 -7.64 6.53 -10.43
CA ILE A 69 -6.81 7.07 -11.51
C ILE A 69 -6.79 8.59 -11.41
N TYR A 70 -5.66 9.13 -10.99
CA TYR A 70 -5.49 10.56 -10.80
C TYR A 70 -5.39 11.28 -12.16
N GLY A 71 -5.93 12.48 -12.26
CA GLY A 71 -5.93 13.25 -13.52
C GLY A 71 -6.81 12.66 -14.64
N PHE A 72 -7.67 11.68 -14.35
CA PHE A 72 -8.51 11.00 -15.35
C PHE A 72 -9.40 11.95 -16.15
N ALA A 73 -9.77 13.10 -15.61
CA ALA A 73 -10.65 14.06 -16.28
C ALA A 73 -10.02 14.62 -17.57
N GLU A 74 -8.73 14.92 -17.56
CA GLU A 74 -8.00 15.37 -18.75
C GLU A 74 -7.84 14.24 -19.78
N LEU A 75 -7.48 13.03 -19.31
CA LEU A 75 -7.42 11.85 -20.19
C LEU A 75 -8.78 11.56 -20.84
N LYS A 76 -9.86 11.67 -20.08
CA LYS A 76 -11.24 11.51 -20.58
C LYS A 76 -11.61 12.55 -21.64
N LYS A 77 -11.17 13.79 -21.45
CA LYS A 77 -11.35 14.87 -22.43
C LYS A 77 -10.63 14.58 -23.75
N ASP A 78 -9.38 14.13 -23.67
CA ASP A 78 -8.58 13.78 -24.84
C ASP A 78 -9.18 12.58 -25.60
N LEU A 79 -9.65 11.58 -24.87
CA LEU A 79 -10.33 10.42 -25.45
C LEU A 79 -11.67 10.82 -26.12
N LYS A 80 -12.43 11.76 -25.53
CA LYS A 80 -13.63 12.34 -26.18
C LYS A 80 -13.29 13.05 -27.50
N ALA A 81 -12.17 13.77 -27.57
CA ALA A 81 -11.70 14.40 -28.80
C ALA A 81 -11.34 13.38 -29.89
N LYS A 82 -10.97 12.14 -29.51
CA LYS A 82 -10.75 11.00 -30.41
C LYS A 82 -12.03 10.24 -30.78
N GLY A 83 -13.20 10.66 -30.27
CA GLY A 83 -14.51 10.09 -30.61
C GLY A 83 -15.04 9.04 -29.63
N TYR A 84 -14.39 8.81 -28.49
CA TYR A 84 -14.93 7.93 -27.45
C TYR A 84 -16.08 8.60 -26.69
N THR A 85 -17.05 7.79 -26.28
CA THR A 85 -18.18 8.21 -25.43
C THR A 85 -18.09 7.52 -24.08
N PHE A 86 -18.59 8.18 -23.04
CA PHE A 86 -18.56 7.69 -21.67
C PHE A 86 -19.96 7.79 -21.05
N GLU A 87 -20.35 6.78 -20.29
CA GLU A 87 -21.68 6.66 -19.69
C GLU A 87 -21.68 6.99 -18.19
N SER A 88 -20.50 7.03 -17.56
CA SER A 88 -20.35 7.29 -16.12
C SER A 88 -19.34 8.40 -15.84
N ASP A 89 -19.31 8.83 -14.58
CA ASP A 89 -18.28 9.73 -14.04
C ASP A 89 -17.18 8.96 -13.30
N SER A 90 -17.14 7.62 -13.42
CA SER A 90 -16.03 6.82 -12.90
C SER A 90 -14.74 7.11 -13.66
N ASP A 91 -13.67 7.20 -12.90
CA ASP A 91 -12.29 7.31 -13.40
C ASP A 91 -11.86 6.07 -14.20
N CYS A 92 -12.24 4.88 -13.75
CA CYS A 92 -11.85 3.59 -14.36
C CYS A 92 -12.48 3.33 -15.74
N GLU A 93 -13.51 4.06 -16.15
CA GLU A 93 -14.14 3.89 -17.47
C GLU A 93 -13.19 4.23 -18.63
N ILE A 94 -12.14 5.05 -18.38
CA ILE A 94 -11.15 5.41 -19.40
C ILE A 94 -10.22 4.26 -19.80
N LEU A 95 -10.12 3.19 -19.00
CA LEU A 95 -9.12 2.14 -19.18
C LEU A 95 -9.27 1.36 -20.50
N LEU A 96 -10.49 1.01 -20.92
CA LEU A 96 -10.68 0.34 -22.21
C LEU A 96 -10.37 1.24 -23.41
N PRO A 97 -10.82 2.50 -23.46
CA PRO A 97 -10.37 3.44 -24.47
C PRO A 97 -8.86 3.62 -24.53
N LEU A 98 -8.18 3.76 -23.37
CA LEU A 98 -6.72 3.84 -23.31
C LEU A 98 -6.04 2.57 -23.84
N TYR A 99 -6.53 1.39 -23.43
CA TYR A 99 -5.99 0.12 -23.93
C TYR A 99 -6.16 0.00 -25.46
N ARG A 100 -7.26 0.46 -25.99
CA ARG A 100 -7.51 0.42 -27.44
C ARG A 100 -6.57 1.35 -28.23
N GLU A 101 -6.22 2.51 -27.66
CA GLU A 101 -5.32 3.48 -28.30
C GLU A 101 -3.85 3.09 -28.16
N TYR A 102 -3.44 2.59 -27.00
CA TYR A 102 -2.03 2.46 -26.63
C TYR A 102 -1.61 1.02 -26.28
N GLY A 103 -2.55 0.05 -26.29
CA GLY A 103 -2.24 -1.31 -25.88
C GLY A 103 -1.74 -1.36 -24.42
N THR A 104 -0.74 -2.18 -24.17
CA THR A 104 -0.14 -2.31 -22.83
C THR A 104 0.71 -1.12 -22.41
N ASP A 105 1.13 -0.25 -23.34
CA ASP A 105 1.92 0.94 -23.05
C ASP A 105 1.13 1.96 -22.20
N MET A 106 -0.20 1.85 -22.19
CA MET A 106 -1.06 2.67 -21.34
C MET A 106 -0.69 2.57 -19.86
N PHE A 107 -0.20 1.42 -19.37
CA PHE A 107 0.10 1.22 -17.96
C PHE A 107 1.22 2.14 -17.46
N ALA A 108 2.20 2.43 -18.30
CA ALA A 108 3.28 3.38 -17.97
C ALA A 108 2.82 4.84 -17.98
N MET A 109 1.65 5.14 -18.60
CA MET A 109 1.09 6.49 -18.68
C MET A 109 0.20 6.83 -17.48
N LEU A 110 -0.23 5.84 -16.69
CA LEU A 110 -1.16 6.05 -15.58
C LEU A 110 -0.45 6.63 -14.36
N ASP A 111 -0.99 7.71 -13.81
CA ASP A 111 -0.75 8.15 -12.43
C ASP A 111 -1.91 7.60 -11.58
N ALA A 112 -1.69 6.46 -10.92
CA ALA A 112 -2.78 5.70 -10.32
C ALA A 112 -2.31 4.74 -9.21
N GLU A 113 -3.20 4.48 -8.28
CA GLU A 113 -3.16 3.34 -7.36
C GLU A 113 -4.14 2.30 -7.90
N PHE A 114 -3.68 1.23 -8.56
CA PHE A 114 -4.60 0.35 -9.27
C PHE A 114 -4.18 -1.13 -9.35
N ALA A 115 -5.20 -1.96 -9.49
CA ALA A 115 -5.09 -3.35 -9.94
C ALA A 115 -6.25 -3.63 -10.91
N CYS A 116 -5.96 -3.97 -12.15
CA CYS A 116 -6.99 -4.18 -13.15
C CYS A 116 -6.81 -5.49 -13.91
N VAL A 117 -7.94 -5.98 -14.46
CA VAL A 117 -7.95 -7.07 -15.44
C VAL A 117 -8.80 -6.65 -16.63
N ILE A 118 -8.21 -6.75 -17.82
CA ILE A 118 -8.84 -6.47 -19.11
C ILE A 118 -9.05 -7.79 -19.85
N TYR A 119 -10.24 -8.01 -20.38
CA TYR A 119 -10.51 -9.03 -21.39
C TYR A 119 -10.58 -8.37 -22.76
N ASP A 120 -9.68 -8.74 -23.66
CA ASP A 120 -9.64 -8.31 -25.05
C ASP A 120 -10.43 -9.31 -25.90
N ALA A 121 -11.62 -8.93 -26.35
CA ALA A 121 -12.51 -9.80 -27.11
C ALA A 121 -11.96 -10.11 -28.53
N GLU A 122 -11.19 -9.19 -29.13
CA GLU A 122 -10.60 -9.40 -30.46
C GLU A 122 -9.49 -10.46 -30.42
N LYS A 123 -8.64 -10.38 -29.40
CA LYS A 123 -7.53 -11.33 -29.20
C LYS A 123 -7.93 -12.55 -28.37
N ARG A 124 -9.12 -12.52 -27.74
CA ARG A 124 -9.61 -13.54 -26.82
C ARG A 124 -8.59 -13.84 -25.71
N SER A 125 -8.03 -12.79 -25.13
CA SER A 125 -6.98 -12.89 -24.11
C SER A 125 -7.25 -11.98 -22.92
N PHE A 126 -6.68 -12.36 -21.76
CA PHE A 126 -6.73 -11.57 -20.55
C PHE A 126 -5.40 -10.87 -20.31
N ILE A 127 -5.47 -9.62 -19.92
CA ILE A 127 -4.35 -8.81 -19.48
C ILE A 127 -4.65 -8.38 -18.04
N ALA A 128 -3.71 -8.58 -17.13
CA ALA A 128 -3.80 -8.07 -15.77
C ALA A 128 -2.65 -7.11 -15.50
N ALA A 129 -2.86 -6.07 -14.70
CA ALA A 129 -1.80 -5.13 -14.33
C ALA A 129 -1.99 -4.60 -12.91
N ARG A 130 -0.88 -4.23 -12.27
CA ARG A 130 -0.84 -3.68 -10.92
C ARG A 130 0.06 -2.45 -10.87
N ASP A 131 -0.32 -1.45 -10.07
CA ASP A 131 0.44 -0.22 -9.90
C ASP A 131 1.91 -0.45 -9.49
N PRO A 132 2.81 0.52 -9.76
CA PRO A 132 4.26 0.33 -9.58
C PRO A 132 4.73 0.08 -8.15
N ILE A 133 3.94 0.46 -7.14
CA ILE A 133 4.25 0.25 -5.72
C ILE A 133 3.50 -0.96 -5.16
N GLY A 134 2.38 -1.34 -5.82
CA GLY A 134 1.49 -2.40 -5.36
C GLY A 134 0.57 -1.94 -4.24
N ILE A 135 0.17 -0.66 -4.26
CA ILE A 135 -0.78 -0.10 -3.28
C ILE A 135 -2.10 -0.85 -3.35
N ARG A 136 -2.64 -1.05 -4.57
CA ARG A 136 -3.82 -1.91 -4.72
C ARG A 136 -3.40 -3.38 -4.83
N PRO A 137 -4.09 -4.25 -4.09
CA PRO A 137 -3.74 -5.67 -4.09
C PRO A 137 -4.19 -6.38 -5.37
N LEU A 138 -3.34 -7.30 -5.81
CA LEU A 138 -3.66 -8.27 -6.83
C LEU A 138 -2.92 -9.58 -6.53
N TYR A 139 -3.62 -10.70 -6.63
CA TYR A 139 -3.10 -12.05 -6.51
C TYR A 139 -3.45 -12.86 -7.74
N TYR A 140 -2.68 -13.88 -8.00
CA TYR A 140 -2.97 -14.85 -9.04
C TYR A 140 -2.67 -16.26 -8.56
N GLY A 141 -3.27 -17.22 -9.23
CA GLY A 141 -3.01 -18.64 -9.04
C GLY A 141 -3.45 -19.41 -10.28
N TYR A 142 -3.15 -20.68 -10.28
CA TYR A 142 -3.55 -21.59 -11.35
C TYR A 142 -4.46 -22.67 -10.78
N ASP A 143 -5.49 -23.04 -11.54
CA ASP A 143 -6.35 -24.18 -11.20
C ASP A 143 -5.71 -25.51 -11.63
N GLU A 144 -6.43 -26.62 -11.40
CA GLU A 144 -6.02 -27.99 -11.75
C GLU A 144 -5.75 -28.22 -13.25
N ASP A 145 -6.21 -27.32 -14.12
CA ASP A 145 -6.00 -27.36 -15.59
C ASP A 145 -5.05 -26.27 -16.07
N ASP A 146 -4.23 -25.69 -15.18
CA ASP A 146 -3.28 -24.61 -15.47
C ASP A 146 -3.94 -23.29 -15.96
N ALA A 147 -5.24 -23.11 -15.74
CA ALA A 147 -5.89 -21.85 -16.06
C ALA A 147 -5.65 -20.80 -14.98
N ILE A 148 -5.24 -19.60 -15.40
CA ILE A 148 -4.94 -18.52 -14.47
C ILE A 148 -6.20 -17.88 -13.92
N VAL A 149 -6.17 -17.55 -12.63
CA VAL A 149 -7.22 -16.82 -11.90
C VAL A 149 -6.62 -15.61 -11.22
N PHE A 150 -7.25 -14.44 -11.35
CA PHE A 150 -6.86 -13.20 -10.70
C PHE A 150 -7.88 -12.77 -9.67
N ALA A 151 -7.42 -12.27 -8.52
CA ALA A 151 -8.29 -11.71 -7.50
C ALA A 151 -7.58 -10.63 -6.68
N SER A 152 -8.35 -9.75 -6.02
CA SER A 152 -7.79 -8.74 -5.13
C SER A 152 -7.10 -9.35 -3.91
N GLU A 153 -7.60 -10.48 -3.40
CA GLU A 153 -7.04 -11.11 -2.20
C GLU A 153 -6.86 -12.62 -2.36
N ALA A 154 -5.85 -13.17 -1.67
CA ALA A 154 -5.54 -14.60 -1.74
C ALA A 154 -6.72 -15.48 -1.31
N LYS A 155 -7.53 -15.07 -0.30
CA LYS A 155 -8.68 -15.83 0.18
C LYS A 155 -9.75 -16.11 -0.89
N ASN A 156 -9.83 -15.28 -1.94
CA ASN A 156 -10.71 -15.55 -3.07
C ASN A 156 -10.27 -16.80 -3.88
N LEU A 157 -8.98 -17.15 -3.82
CA LEU A 157 -8.36 -18.16 -4.67
C LEU A 157 -8.17 -19.51 -3.97
N VAL A 158 -8.21 -19.55 -2.62
CA VAL A 158 -7.91 -20.76 -1.82
C VAL A 158 -8.73 -21.98 -2.21
N SER A 159 -9.99 -21.81 -2.65
CA SER A 159 -10.85 -22.92 -3.06
C SER A 159 -10.72 -23.31 -4.54
N ILE A 160 -9.86 -22.61 -5.30
CA ILE A 160 -9.75 -22.77 -6.75
C ILE A 160 -8.33 -23.15 -7.16
N CYS A 161 -7.32 -22.55 -6.53
CA CYS A 161 -5.93 -22.63 -6.94
C CYS A 161 -5.09 -23.41 -5.93
N ASP A 162 -4.24 -24.30 -6.42
CA ASP A 162 -3.30 -25.07 -5.59
C ASP A 162 -2.15 -24.20 -5.07
N ARG A 163 -1.72 -23.22 -5.85
CA ARG A 163 -0.68 -22.26 -5.48
C ARG A 163 -1.14 -20.84 -5.78
N ILE A 164 -1.01 -19.99 -4.79
CA ILE A 164 -1.40 -18.59 -4.85
C ILE A 164 -0.14 -17.72 -4.67
N MET A 165 -0.02 -16.68 -5.48
CA MET A 165 1.11 -15.75 -5.43
C MET A 165 0.62 -14.30 -5.50
N PRO A 166 1.28 -13.35 -4.81
CA PRO A 166 1.05 -11.94 -5.03
C PRO A 166 1.50 -11.54 -6.44
N PHE A 167 0.69 -10.75 -7.12
CA PHE A 167 1.04 -10.20 -8.43
C PHE A 167 2.14 -9.13 -8.26
N PRO A 168 3.26 -9.19 -9.02
CA PRO A 168 4.37 -8.27 -8.83
C PRO A 168 3.97 -6.82 -9.15
N PRO A 169 4.34 -5.83 -8.30
CA PRO A 169 4.13 -4.42 -8.57
C PRO A 169 4.81 -3.95 -9.86
N GLY A 170 4.22 -2.96 -10.54
CA GLY A 170 4.79 -2.39 -11.75
C GLY A 170 4.88 -3.35 -12.94
N HIS A 171 4.09 -4.44 -12.91
CA HIS A 171 4.04 -5.41 -13.99
C HIS A 171 2.65 -5.51 -14.59
N TYR A 172 2.62 -5.96 -15.84
CA TYR A 172 1.42 -6.54 -16.44
C TYR A 172 1.67 -8.01 -16.83
N TYR A 173 0.60 -8.77 -16.79
CA TYR A 173 0.55 -10.15 -17.31
C TYR A 173 -0.15 -10.13 -18.65
N LYS A 174 0.44 -10.82 -19.65
CA LYS A 174 -0.16 -11.03 -20.95
C LYS A 174 0.46 -12.29 -21.60
N ASP A 175 -0.36 -13.12 -22.22
CA ASP A 175 0.07 -14.29 -23.01
C ASP A 175 1.05 -15.21 -22.23
N GLY A 176 0.78 -15.45 -20.94
CA GLY A 176 1.60 -16.31 -20.08
C GLY A 176 2.84 -15.64 -19.48
N GLN A 177 3.07 -14.36 -19.73
CA GLN A 177 4.28 -13.64 -19.29
C GLN A 177 3.96 -12.46 -18.40
N PHE A 178 4.81 -12.25 -17.37
CA PHE A 178 4.87 -11.03 -16.58
C PHE A 178 5.91 -10.09 -17.17
N VAL A 179 5.49 -8.87 -17.49
CA VAL A 179 6.37 -7.85 -18.10
C VAL A 179 6.40 -6.63 -17.17
N CYS A 180 7.59 -6.23 -16.74
CA CYS A 180 7.79 -5.00 -15.97
C CYS A 180 7.58 -3.79 -16.88
N TYR A 181 6.65 -2.90 -16.54
CA TYR A 181 6.42 -1.66 -17.26
C TYR A 181 6.95 -0.43 -16.50
N ARG A 182 7.10 -0.53 -15.16
CA ARG A 182 7.69 0.53 -14.34
C ARG A 182 8.21 -0.05 -13.03
N ASP A 183 9.49 0.23 -12.73
CA ASP A 183 10.14 -0.15 -11.48
C ASP A 183 10.59 1.12 -10.75
N MET A 184 9.97 1.42 -9.62
CA MET A 184 10.20 2.64 -8.86
C MET A 184 11.59 2.70 -8.20
N THR A 185 12.33 1.59 -8.18
CA THR A 185 13.69 1.53 -7.62
C THR A 185 14.78 1.66 -8.68
N LYS A 186 14.45 1.50 -9.95
CA LYS A 186 15.35 1.75 -11.08
C LYS A 186 15.39 3.23 -11.46
N VAL A 187 15.44 4.08 -10.45
CA VAL A 187 15.88 5.45 -10.68
C VAL A 187 17.36 5.34 -11.05
N PRO A 188 17.80 5.92 -12.17
CA PRO A 188 19.18 5.80 -12.59
C PRO A 188 20.09 6.27 -11.48
N SER A 189 20.78 5.32 -10.82
CA SER A 189 21.71 5.65 -9.75
C SER A 189 22.85 6.47 -10.32
N VAL A 190 23.19 7.54 -9.66
CA VAL A 190 24.28 8.44 -10.02
C VAL A 190 25.67 7.82 -9.77
N VAL A 191 25.76 6.53 -9.46
CA VAL A 191 27.04 5.82 -9.35
C VAL A 191 27.44 5.31 -10.74
N GLY A 192 28.42 5.98 -11.35
CA GLY A 192 28.89 5.68 -12.68
C GLY A 192 29.45 4.27 -12.83
N SER A 193 28.89 3.54 -13.78
CA SER A 193 29.64 2.69 -14.70
C SER A 193 28.93 2.72 -16.06
N ALA A 194 29.69 2.98 -17.10
CA ALA A 194 29.25 3.25 -18.46
C ALA A 194 28.79 2.01 -19.25
N ASP A 195 28.50 0.90 -18.58
CA ASP A 195 28.37 -0.41 -19.27
C ASP A 195 26.96 -1.01 -19.35
N ASP A 196 25.89 -0.35 -18.82
CA ASP A 196 24.53 -0.92 -18.84
C ASP A 196 23.54 -0.20 -19.79
N ALA A 197 24.02 0.45 -20.83
CA ALA A 197 23.16 1.11 -21.82
C ALA A 197 22.82 0.19 -23.00
N ALA A 198 22.03 -0.87 -22.76
CA ALA A 198 21.46 -1.65 -23.86
C ALA A 198 20.05 -2.18 -23.47
N GLY A 199 19.00 -1.45 -23.85
CA GLY A 199 17.65 -1.97 -23.80
C GLY A 199 16.52 -1.00 -23.50
N ALA A 200 16.62 0.29 -23.83
CA ALA A 200 15.50 1.22 -23.72
C ALA A 200 14.84 1.40 -25.10
N SER A 201 13.61 0.95 -25.27
CA SER A 201 12.77 1.33 -26.41
C SER A 201 12.14 2.69 -26.16
N GLU A 202 12.29 3.62 -27.10
CA GLU A 202 11.65 4.93 -27.10
C GLU A 202 10.13 4.79 -27.18
N VAL A 203 9.42 5.31 -26.20
CA VAL A 203 7.98 5.54 -26.28
C VAL A 203 7.75 7.06 -26.33
N THR A 204 7.53 7.59 -27.53
CA THR A 204 7.14 8.99 -27.73
C THR A 204 5.61 9.10 -27.66
N GLY A 205 5.08 9.58 -26.54
CA GLY A 205 3.67 9.94 -26.39
C GLY A 205 3.51 11.44 -26.21
N THR A 206 2.95 12.13 -27.21
CA THR A 206 2.63 13.56 -27.13
C THR A 206 1.23 13.76 -26.56
N PHE A 207 1.12 14.16 -25.31
CA PHE A 207 -0.05 14.84 -24.76
C PHE A 207 0.32 16.26 -24.33
N GLY A 208 -0.54 17.22 -24.70
CA GLY A 208 -0.31 18.66 -24.62
C GLY A 208 -0.47 19.30 -23.22
N SER A 209 0.03 18.70 -22.20
CA SER A 209 0.51 19.33 -20.97
C SER A 209 1.86 18.70 -20.67
N LYS A 210 2.86 19.53 -20.37
CA LYS A 210 4.21 19.04 -20.11
C LYS A 210 4.22 18.01 -18.97
N VAL A 211 3.92 16.76 -19.29
CA VAL A 211 4.53 15.63 -18.62
C VAL A 211 5.92 15.56 -19.28
N THR A 212 6.87 16.30 -18.73
CA THR A 212 8.28 16.19 -19.10
C THR A 212 8.83 14.93 -18.45
N GLY A 213 8.49 13.81 -19.05
CA GLY A 213 9.02 12.49 -18.78
C GLY A 213 9.31 11.81 -20.10
N THR A 214 10.14 12.43 -20.94
CA THR A 214 10.91 11.67 -21.92
C THR A 214 11.86 10.80 -21.13
N PHE A 215 11.69 9.50 -21.21
CA PHE A 215 12.73 8.52 -20.93
C PHE A 215 13.85 8.70 -22.00
N ASP A 216 14.46 9.85 -22.01
CA ASP A 216 15.73 10.08 -22.63
C ASP A 216 16.73 9.71 -21.54
N GLY A 217 17.53 8.67 -21.72
CA GLY A 217 18.47 8.10 -20.75
C GLY A 217 19.49 9.07 -20.14
N LYS A 218 19.09 10.30 -19.91
CA LYS A 218 19.75 11.32 -19.10
C LYS A 218 19.15 11.30 -17.71
N VAL A 219 19.87 10.59 -16.84
CA VAL A 219 19.79 10.77 -15.40
C VAL A 219 19.80 12.25 -15.09
N THR A 220 18.67 12.83 -14.74
CA THR A 220 18.67 14.08 -13.97
C THR A 220 19.08 13.69 -12.55
N GLY A 221 20.39 13.43 -12.37
CA GLY A 221 20.94 13.17 -11.06
C GLY A 221 20.77 14.39 -10.19
N THR A 222 20.10 14.24 -9.05
CA THR A 222 19.97 15.26 -8.01
C THR A 222 21.30 15.58 -7.32
N ARG A 223 22.43 14.99 -7.76
CA ARG A 223 23.76 15.15 -7.12
C ARG A 223 24.20 16.59 -6.95
N ASP A 224 23.83 17.44 -7.88
CA ASP A 224 24.23 18.84 -7.86
C ASP A 224 23.19 19.77 -7.23
N GLU A 225 22.03 19.23 -6.80
CA GLU A 225 21.02 20.01 -6.10
C GLU A 225 21.49 20.33 -4.68
N ASP A 226 21.35 21.58 -4.28
CA ASP A 226 21.59 22.01 -2.90
C ASP A 226 20.44 21.54 -1.97
N LEU A 227 20.67 21.64 -0.67
CA LEU A 227 19.73 21.20 0.35
C LEU A 227 18.38 21.93 0.25
N GLU A 228 18.39 23.24 -0.01
CA GLU A 228 17.18 24.05 -0.10
C GLU A 228 16.33 23.62 -1.30
N THR A 229 16.96 23.39 -2.45
CA THR A 229 16.28 22.88 -3.66
C THR A 229 15.67 21.50 -3.42
N ILE A 230 16.42 20.59 -2.78
CA ILE A 230 15.93 19.27 -2.44
C ILE A 230 14.70 19.37 -1.53
N CYS A 231 14.78 20.13 -0.45
CA CYS A 231 13.69 20.27 0.50
C CYS A 231 12.46 20.96 -0.12
N LYS A 232 12.68 21.96 -0.98
CA LYS A 232 11.59 22.58 -1.75
C LYS A 232 10.88 21.56 -2.65
N ASN A 233 11.62 20.74 -3.37
CA ASN A 233 11.04 19.71 -4.24
C ASN A 233 10.30 18.63 -3.44
N ILE A 234 10.82 18.19 -2.29
CA ILE A 234 10.14 17.29 -1.36
C ILE A 234 8.80 17.90 -0.92
N HIS A 235 8.84 19.16 -0.47
CA HIS A 235 7.64 19.90 -0.07
C HIS A 235 6.61 19.96 -1.19
N ASP A 236 6.98 20.50 -2.35
CA ASP A 236 6.04 20.75 -3.44
C ASP A 236 5.42 19.45 -3.96
N LYS A 237 6.21 18.38 -4.08
CA LYS A 237 5.72 17.08 -4.57
C LYS A 237 4.82 16.38 -3.54
N LEU A 238 5.14 16.44 -2.24
CA LEU A 238 4.26 15.86 -1.22
C LEU A 238 2.94 16.63 -1.13
N VAL A 239 2.98 17.96 -1.21
CA VAL A 239 1.77 18.80 -1.25
C VAL A 239 0.92 18.40 -2.46
N ALA A 240 1.51 18.28 -3.66
CA ALA A 240 0.79 17.85 -4.85
C ALA A 240 0.23 16.42 -4.69
N GLY A 241 0.99 15.49 -4.10
CA GLY A 241 0.55 14.12 -3.83
C GLY A 241 -0.66 14.05 -2.90
N VAL A 242 -0.72 14.91 -1.87
CA VAL A 242 -1.89 15.03 -1.01
C VAL A 242 -3.07 15.64 -1.78
N GLU A 243 -2.86 16.75 -2.50
CA GLU A 243 -3.93 17.43 -3.26
C GLU A 243 -4.62 16.49 -4.25
N LYS A 244 -3.87 15.69 -5.00
CA LYS A 244 -4.43 14.68 -5.93
C LYS A 244 -5.39 13.75 -5.20
N ARG A 245 -5.06 13.33 -3.99
CA ARG A 245 -5.81 12.34 -3.19
C ARG A 245 -6.98 12.91 -2.41
N LEU A 246 -7.17 14.22 -2.44
CA LEU A 246 -8.38 14.89 -1.90
C LEU A 246 -9.56 14.84 -2.87
N VAL A 247 -9.33 14.56 -4.15
CA VAL A 247 -10.39 14.49 -5.15
C VAL A 247 -11.23 13.24 -4.91
N SER A 248 -12.49 13.43 -4.48
CA SER A 248 -13.41 12.35 -4.18
C SER A 248 -14.85 12.85 -4.15
N ASP A 249 -15.79 12.06 -4.70
CA ASP A 249 -17.23 12.32 -4.55
C ASP A 249 -17.74 11.78 -3.21
N ALA A 250 -17.01 10.84 -2.59
CA ALA A 250 -17.30 10.29 -1.27
C ALA A 250 -16.60 11.08 -0.16
N LYS A 251 -17.04 10.90 1.10
CA LYS A 251 -16.46 11.59 2.27
C LYS A 251 -15.06 11.09 2.59
N VAL A 252 -14.14 12.04 2.75
CA VAL A 252 -12.73 11.79 3.06
C VAL A 252 -12.46 12.01 4.56
N GLY A 253 -11.67 11.13 5.15
CA GLY A 253 -11.13 11.22 6.50
C GLY A 253 -9.63 10.94 6.52
N PHE A 254 -9.00 11.08 7.67
CA PHE A 254 -7.55 11.02 7.81
C PHE A 254 -7.17 10.23 9.06
N LEU A 255 -6.23 9.30 8.93
CA LEU A 255 -5.62 8.63 10.07
C LEU A 255 -4.53 9.53 10.65
N LEU A 256 -4.62 9.86 11.93
CA LEU A 256 -3.73 10.79 12.62
C LEU A 256 -3.15 10.14 13.88
N SER A 257 -1.90 9.68 13.82
CA SER A 257 -1.19 9.07 14.97
C SER A 257 -0.39 10.09 15.80
N GLY A 258 -0.32 11.36 15.37
CA GLY A 258 0.58 12.35 15.99
C GLY A 258 2.06 12.13 15.67
N GLY A 259 2.41 11.13 14.85
CA GLY A 259 3.73 10.98 14.25
C GLY A 259 3.91 11.94 13.07
N LEU A 260 5.17 12.18 12.67
CA LEU A 260 5.53 13.12 11.59
C LEU A 260 4.70 12.90 10.32
N ASP A 261 4.68 11.67 9.83
CA ASP A 261 4.18 11.32 8.51
C ASP A 261 2.68 11.56 8.38
N SER A 262 1.88 10.97 9.27
CA SER A 262 0.42 11.17 9.32
C SER A 262 0.05 12.63 9.61
N SER A 263 0.82 13.31 10.47
CA SER A 263 0.58 14.72 10.81
C SER A 263 0.83 15.64 9.63
N LEU A 264 1.85 15.40 8.81
CA LEU A 264 2.10 16.18 7.58
C LEU A 264 0.98 16.00 6.57
N VAL A 265 0.51 14.77 6.34
CA VAL A 265 -0.64 14.51 5.45
C VAL A 265 -1.86 15.29 5.92
N CYS A 266 -2.18 15.24 7.21
CA CYS A 266 -3.32 15.97 7.78
C CYS A 266 -3.14 17.50 7.70
N ALA A 267 -1.94 18.00 7.99
CA ALA A 267 -1.66 19.45 7.97
C ALA A 267 -1.75 20.03 6.56
N ILE A 268 -1.19 19.32 5.56
CA ILE A 268 -1.31 19.71 4.15
C ILE A 268 -2.79 19.71 3.73
N ALA A 269 -3.52 18.65 4.04
CA ALA A 269 -4.93 18.55 3.70
C ALA A 269 -5.77 19.65 4.36
N ALA A 270 -5.50 19.98 5.62
CA ALA A 270 -6.19 21.07 6.33
C ALA A 270 -5.97 22.43 5.68
N LYS A 271 -4.72 22.71 5.21
CA LYS A 271 -4.41 23.94 4.46
C LYS A 271 -5.07 24.03 3.08
N LYS A 272 -5.41 22.88 2.48
CA LYS A 272 -6.04 22.80 1.16
C LYS A 272 -7.56 22.66 1.20
N SER A 273 -8.14 22.57 2.39
CA SER A 273 -9.58 22.38 2.59
C SER A 273 -10.23 23.66 3.12
N ASP A 274 -11.39 24.04 2.58
CA ASP A 274 -12.18 25.19 3.06
C ASP A 274 -12.92 24.90 4.38
N LYS A 275 -12.99 23.64 4.79
CA LYS A 275 -13.69 23.18 6.00
C LYS A 275 -12.74 22.35 6.86
N PRO A 276 -12.99 22.27 8.18
CA PRO A 276 -12.26 21.35 9.04
C PRO A 276 -12.26 19.94 8.47
N ILE A 277 -11.08 19.33 8.39
CA ILE A 277 -10.94 17.91 7.99
C ILE A 277 -11.31 17.00 9.16
N ARG A 278 -11.69 15.76 8.88
CA ARG A 278 -12.05 14.76 9.90
C ARG A 278 -10.86 13.84 10.15
N THR A 279 -10.33 13.86 11.38
CA THR A 279 -9.16 13.06 11.77
C THR A 279 -9.53 12.02 12.81
N PHE A 280 -8.87 10.86 12.77
CA PHE A 280 -9.15 9.71 13.62
C PHE A 280 -7.86 9.15 14.19
N ALA A 281 -7.87 8.84 15.49
CA ALA A 281 -6.77 8.20 16.20
C ALA A 281 -7.27 7.05 17.08
N ILE A 282 -6.38 6.09 17.38
CA ILE A 282 -6.68 4.98 18.27
C ILE A 282 -5.54 4.78 19.28
N GLY A 283 -5.87 4.30 20.47
CA GLY A 283 -4.91 3.90 21.46
C GLY A 283 -5.50 2.95 22.50
N MET A 284 -4.61 2.29 23.24
CA MET A 284 -5.01 1.53 24.43
C MET A 284 -5.55 2.47 25.50
N GLU A 285 -6.48 2.00 26.33
CA GLU A 285 -7.07 2.83 27.40
C GLU A 285 -6.04 3.30 28.45
N THR A 286 -4.91 2.59 28.58
CA THR A 286 -3.97 2.76 29.70
C THR A 286 -2.69 3.55 29.37
N ASP A 287 -2.15 3.44 28.13
CA ASP A 287 -0.80 3.91 27.81
C ASP A 287 -0.65 4.45 26.37
N ALA A 288 -1.70 5.00 25.81
CA ALA A 288 -1.74 5.53 24.45
C ALA A 288 -1.03 6.89 24.32
N ILE A 289 0.25 6.87 24.06
CA ILE A 289 1.06 8.09 23.89
C ILE A 289 0.68 8.85 22.62
N ASP A 290 0.35 8.13 21.56
CA ASP A 290 -0.01 8.72 20.27
C ASP A 290 -1.29 9.56 20.34
N LEU A 291 -2.28 9.21 21.18
CA LEU A 291 -3.50 10.01 21.34
C LEU A 291 -3.21 11.43 21.81
N LYS A 292 -2.25 11.60 22.74
CA LYS A 292 -1.83 12.93 23.22
C LYS A 292 -1.28 13.79 22.06
N TYR A 293 -0.41 13.22 21.25
CA TYR A 293 0.20 13.96 20.14
C TYR A 293 -0.76 14.14 18.96
N ALA A 294 -1.61 13.15 18.69
CA ALA A 294 -2.68 13.28 17.71
C ALA A 294 -3.63 14.43 18.07
N LYS A 295 -4.05 14.50 19.32
CA LYS A 295 -4.89 15.61 19.84
C LYS A 295 -4.21 16.97 19.66
N GLN A 296 -2.92 17.07 19.99
CA GLN A 296 -2.16 18.32 19.84
C GLN A 296 -2.10 18.78 18.37
N VAL A 297 -1.86 17.84 17.42
CA VAL A 297 -1.89 18.14 16.00
C VAL A 297 -3.30 18.54 15.56
N ALA A 298 -4.31 17.78 15.98
CA ALA A 298 -5.71 18.05 15.64
C ALA A 298 -6.17 19.45 16.07
N ASP A 299 -5.81 19.86 17.28
CA ASP A 299 -6.11 21.19 17.80
C ASP A 299 -5.36 22.29 17.02
N TYR A 300 -4.10 22.05 16.65
CA TYR A 300 -3.30 22.99 15.89
C TYR A 300 -3.84 23.23 14.48
N ILE A 301 -4.21 22.15 13.76
CA ILE A 301 -4.74 22.26 12.38
C ILE A 301 -6.24 22.54 12.34
N GLY A 302 -6.92 22.56 13.50
CA GLY A 302 -8.36 22.83 13.60
C GLY A 302 -9.24 21.73 13.02
N SER A 303 -8.86 20.46 13.14
CA SER A 303 -9.63 19.32 12.60
C SER A 303 -10.76 18.88 13.53
N GLU A 304 -11.80 18.24 12.96
CA GLU A 304 -12.80 17.48 13.71
C GLU A 304 -12.19 16.13 14.09
N HIS A 305 -11.66 16.03 15.32
CA HIS A 305 -10.89 14.88 15.79
C HIS A 305 -11.72 13.90 16.59
N THR A 306 -11.57 12.61 16.29
CA THR A 306 -12.21 11.51 17.02
C THR A 306 -11.15 10.55 17.54
N GLU A 307 -11.17 10.31 18.85
CA GLU A 307 -10.31 9.33 19.52
C GLU A 307 -11.09 8.04 19.76
N ILE A 308 -10.49 6.90 19.42
CA ILE A 308 -11.01 5.55 19.66
C ILE A 308 -10.11 4.88 20.71
N TYR A 309 -10.73 4.21 21.66
CA TYR A 309 -10.02 3.44 22.68
C TYR A 309 -10.23 1.95 22.47
N MET A 310 -9.18 1.17 22.66
CA MET A 310 -9.22 -0.30 22.54
C MET A 310 -8.76 -0.97 23.82
N THR A 311 -9.29 -2.15 24.09
CA THR A 311 -8.97 -2.98 25.26
C THR A 311 -8.15 -4.20 24.86
N LYS A 312 -7.46 -4.83 25.85
CA LYS A 312 -6.75 -6.11 25.65
C LYS A 312 -7.66 -7.19 25.07
N GLU A 313 -8.89 -7.29 25.56
CA GLU A 313 -9.87 -8.29 25.11
C GLU A 313 -10.25 -8.08 23.64
N GLN A 314 -10.44 -6.83 23.21
CA GLN A 314 -10.73 -6.51 21.81
C GLN A 314 -9.55 -6.88 20.92
N VAL A 315 -8.32 -6.57 21.33
CA VAL A 315 -7.11 -6.94 20.61
C VAL A 315 -7.02 -8.46 20.46
N LEU A 316 -7.02 -9.20 21.55
CA LEU A 316 -6.86 -10.66 21.50
C LEU A 316 -8.00 -11.37 20.76
N SER A 317 -9.25 -10.92 20.94
CA SER A 317 -10.39 -11.52 20.24
C SER A 317 -10.40 -11.25 18.73
N SER A 318 -9.73 -10.19 18.27
CA SER A 318 -9.62 -9.83 16.86
C SER A 318 -8.45 -10.51 16.13
N LEU A 319 -7.53 -11.18 16.84
CA LEU A 319 -6.27 -11.69 16.28
C LEU A 319 -6.50 -12.66 15.11
N GLU A 320 -7.40 -13.61 15.26
CA GLU A 320 -7.70 -14.61 14.21
C GLU A 320 -8.33 -13.94 12.97
N ASP A 321 -9.26 -13.00 13.16
CA ASP A 321 -9.89 -12.23 12.09
C ASP A 321 -8.86 -11.35 11.34
N VAL A 322 -7.94 -10.74 12.08
CA VAL A 322 -6.87 -9.91 11.50
C VAL A 322 -5.93 -10.76 10.64
N ILE A 323 -5.48 -11.92 11.12
CA ILE A 323 -4.62 -12.81 10.34
C ILE A 323 -5.34 -13.34 9.09
N LYS A 324 -6.62 -13.73 9.23
CA LYS A 324 -7.46 -14.13 8.10
C LYS A 324 -7.60 -13.02 7.06
N MET A 325 -7.85 -11.80 7.52
CA MET A 325 -8.02 -10.64 6.65
C MET A 325 -6.74 -10.27 5.92
N LEU A 326 -5.61 -10.25 6.64
CA LEU A 326 -4.31 -9.89 6.07
C LEU A 326 -3.82 -10.90 5.05
N GLY A 327 -4.00 -12.21 5.32
CA GLY A 327 -3.39 -13.28 4.53
C GLY A 327 -1.86 -13.31 4.68
N THR A 328 -1.35 -12.99 5.87
CA THR A 328 0.06 -13.08 6.24
C THR A 328 0.22 -13.60 7.65
N PHE A 329 1.40 -14.12 7.96
CA PHE A 329 1.83 -14.49 9.32
C PHE A 329 2.98 -13.62 9.83
N ASP A 330 3.29 -12.52 9.12
CA ASP A 330 4.35 -11.59 9.54
C ASP A 330 4.00 -10.88 10.84
N ILE A 331 4.94 -10.94 11.81
CA ILE A 331 4.73 -10.42 13.17
C ILE A 331 4.47 -8.91 13.14
N THR A 332 5.30 -8.16 12.41
CA THR A 332 5.26 -6.69 12.38
C THR A 332 3.95 -6.20 11.78
N THR A 333 3.56 -6.79 10.65
CA THR A 333 2.33 -6.47 9.94
C THR A 333 1.11 -6.76 10.82
N ILE A 334 1.08 -7.92 11.50
CA ILE A 334 -0.05 -8.30 12.37
C ILE A 334 -0.16 -7.35 13.57
N ARG A 335 0.94 -7.13 14.32
CA ARG A 335 0.93 -6.22 15.47
C ARG A 335 0.43 -4.82 15.10
N ALA A 336 0.94 -4.24 14.02
CA ALA A 336 0.52 -2.93 13.54
C ALA A 336 -0.92 -2.91 13.02
N SER A 337 -1.44 -4.05 12.55
CA SER A 337 -2.80 -4.17 12.03
C SER A 337 -3.86 -4.18 13.13
N MET A 338 -3.54 -4.62 14.35
CA MET A 338 -4.54 -4.73 15.41
C MET A 338 -5.25 -3.39 15.67
N GLY A 339 -4.47 -2.33 15.94
CA GLY A 339 -5.03 -1.00 16.17
C GLY A 339 -5.69 -0.44 14.90
N MET A 340 -5.06 -0.57 13.73
CA MET A 340 -5.60 -0.04 12.47
C MET A 340 -6.93 -0.69 12.08
N TYR A 341 -7.07 -2.00 12.25
CA TYR A 341 -8.31 -2.73 12.01
C TYR A 341 -9.46 -2.24 12.90
N LEU A 342 -9.21 -2.14 14.22
CA LEU A 342 -10.21 -1.68 15.18
C LEU A 342 -10.60 -0.21 14.94
N LEU A 343 -9.63 0.64 14.58
CA LEU A 343 -9.89 2.04 14.21
C LEU A 343 -10.79 2.13 12.97
N CYS A 344 -10.44 1.43 11.89
CA CYS A 344 -11.21 1.45 10.64
C CYS A 344 -12.62 0.87 10.83
N LYS A 345 -12.78 -0.15 11.68
CA LYS A 345 -14.08 -0.69 12.06
C LYS A 345 -14.94 0.37 12.76
N ALA A 346 -14.39 1.08 13.73
CA ALA A 346 -15.09 2.15 14.42
C ALA A 346 -15.46 3.32 13.48
N ILE A 347 -14.57 3.70 12.55
CA ILE A 347 -14.85 4.74 11.54
C ILE A 347 -16.04 4.33 10.66
N HIS A 348 -16.03 3.09 10.17
CA HIS A 348 -17.11 2.57 9.34
C HIS A 348 -18.46 2.53 10.08
N GLU A 349 -18.46 2.07 11.33
CA GLU A 349 -19.68 1.93 12.15
C GLU A 349 -20.26 3.28 12.60
N GLN A 350 -19.42 4.29 12.80
CA GLN A 350 -19.81 5.55 13.45
C GLN A 350 -19.88 6.75 12.51
N THR A 351 -19.44 6.61 11.26
CA THR A 351 -19.33 7.75 10.34
C THR A 351 -19.78 7.43 8.92
N ASP A 352 -19.89 8.47 8.10
CA ASP A 352 -20.15 8.37 6.66
C ASP A 352 -18.88 8.51 5.80
N VAL A 353 -17.70 8.44 6.42
CA VAL A 353 -16.41 8.45 5.70
C VAL A 353 -16.28 7.17 4.86
N ARG A 354 -15.74 7.32 3.65
CA ARG A 354 -15.48 6.21 2.72
C ARG A 354 -14.05 6.15 2.23
N VAL A 355 -13.30 7.24 2.35
CA VAL A 355 -11.90 7.35 1.92
C VAL A 355 -11.04 7.74 3.11
N LEU A 356 -9.90 7.10 3.29
CA LEU A 356 -8.94 7.41 4.34
C LEU A 356 -7.56 7.67 3.76
N LEU A 357 -6.99 8.84 4.06
CA LEU A 357 -5.59 9.14 3.77
C LEU A 357 -4.70 8.68 4.93
N THR A 358 -3.55 8.09 4.58
CA THR A 358 -2.58 7.52 5.53
C THR A 358 -1.18 8.08 5.31
N GLY A 359 -0.27 7.88 6.27
CA GLY A 359 1.14 8.30 6.20
C GLY A 359 2.12 7.18 5.85
N GLU A 360 1.67 6.08 5.25
CA GLU A 360 2.52 4.94 4.88
C GLU A 360 3.56 5.29 3.80
N ILE A 361 4.63 4.48 3.67
CA ILE A 361 5.72 4.59 2.69
C ILE A 361 6.84 5.58 3.09
N SER A 362 6.58 6.54 3.96
CA SER A 362 7.56 7.53 4.37
C SER A 362 8.82 6.92 5.01
N ASP A 363 8.67 5.83 5.77
CA ASP A 363 9.78 5.15 6.44
C ASP A 363 10.74 4.47 5.45
N GLU A 364 10.23 3.92 4.37
CA GLU A 364 11.01 3.25 3.34
C GLU A 364 11.77 4.24 2.46
N LEU A 365 11.23 5.44 2.29
CA LEU A 365 11.84 6.50 1.50
C LEU A 365 12.93 7.29 2.25
N PHE A 366 12.68 7.61 3.52
CA PHE A 366 13.53 8.52 4.31
C PHE A 366 14.25 7.82 5.45
N GLY A 367 14.04 6.53 5.65
CA GLY A 367 14.65 5.75 6.71
C GLY A 367 13.78 5.61 7.96
N TYR A 368 14.04 4.54 8.67
CA TYR A 368 13.43 4.14 9.93
C TYR A 368 14.52 3.93 10.99
N LYS A 369 14.20 3.65 12.24
CA LYS A 369 15.17 3.51 13.34
C LYS A 369 16.37 2.60 13.02
N TYR A 370 16.14 1.44 12.41
CA TYR A 370 17.22 0.51 12.09
C TYR A 370 18.11 0.99 10.93
N THR A 371 17.63 1.85 10.06
CA THR A 371 18.43 2.35 8.94
C THR A 371 19.53 3.31 9.38
N ASP A 372 19.50 3.84 10.62
CA ASP A 372 20.61 4.60 11.20
C ASP A 372 21.87 3.74 11.39
N PHE A 373 21.73 2.40 11.37
CA PHE A 373 22.85 1.45 11.43
C PHE A 373 23.43 1.08 10.06
N ALA A 374 22.94 1.69 8.97
CA ALA A 374 23.45 1.42 7.64
C ALA A 374 24.95 1.75 7.56
N PRO A 375 25.80 0.79 7.11
CA PRO A 375 27.25 1.00 7.13
C PRO A 375 27.74 2.01 6.09
N SER A 376 26.91 2.33 5.10
CA SER A 376 27.20 3.35 4.09
C SER A 376 25.91 3.90 3.46
N PRO A 377 25.98 5.07 2.77
CA PRO A 377 24.86 5.59 2.00
C PRO A 377 24.33 4.62 0.94
N GLU A 378 25.21 3.85 0.28
CA GLU A 378 24.84 2.85 -0.73
C GLU A 378 24.09 1.68 -0.09
N ALA A 379 24.50 1.25 1.11
CA ALA A 379 23.80 0.22 1.87
C ALA A 379 22.39 0.68 2.27
N PHE A 380 22.26 1.95 2.71
CA PHE A 380 20.97 2.57 2.98
C PHE A 380 20.08 2.57 1.73
N GLN A 381 20.63 2.99 0.56
CA GLN A 381 19.86 3.04 -0.68
C GLN A 381 19.36 1.64 -1.11
N LYS A 382 20.22 0.62 -1.04
CA LYS A 382 19.83 -0.77 -1.33
C LYS A 382 18.74 -1.27 -0.41
N GLU A 383 18.78 -0.91 0.86
CA GLU A 383 17.72 -1.27 1.81
C GLU A 383 16.42 -0.55 1.46
N SER A 384 16.45 0.74 1.13
CA SER A 384 15.27 1.48 0.66
C SER A 384 14.67 0.85 -0.60
N GLU A 385 15.50 0.50 -1.59
CA GLU A 385 15.06 -0.20 -2.81
C GLU A 385 14.38 -1.53 -2.49
N LYS A 386 15.00 -2.35 -1.62
CA LYS A 386 14.41 -3.60 -1.13
C LYS A 386 13.05 -3.35 -0.49
N ARG A 387 12.94 -2.36 0.41
CA ARG A 387 11.69 -2.08 1.14
C ARG A 387 10.59 -1.56 0.23
N ILE A 388 10.91 -0.73 -0.75
CA ILE A 388 9.95 -0.29 -1.78
C ILE A 388 9.40 -1.48 -2.58
N HIS A 389 10.23 -2.44 -2.99
CA HIS A 389 9.77 -3.65 -3.65
C HIS A 389 8.89 -4.54 -2.76
N GLU A 390 9.14 -4.54 -1.45
CA GLU A 390 8.45 -5.38 -0.46
C GLU A 390 7.21 -4.72 0.16
N LEU A 391 6.96 -3.42 -0.07
CA LEU A 391 5.85 -2.65 0.52
C LEU A 391 4.50 -3.36 0.44
N HIS A 392 4.22 -3.95 -0.70
CA HIS A 392 2.98 -4.66 -1.00
C HIS A 392 2.76 -5.93 -0.18
N MET A 393 3.76 -6.38 0.57
CA MET A 393 3.72 -7.55 1.46
C MET A 393 3.63 -7.18 2.94
N TYR A 394 3.92 -5.92 3.30
CA TYR A 394 4.00 -5.44 4.69
C TYR A 394 3.11 -4.20 4.93
N ASP A 395 3.65 -2.98 4.87
CA ASP A 395 2.95 -1.78 5.32
C ASP A 395 1.78 -1.38 4.43
N VAL A 396 1.94 -1.44 3.13
CA VAL A 396 0.85 -1.13 2.18
C VAL A 396 -0.21 -2.24 2.17
N LEU A 397 0.20 -3.51 2.34
CA LEU A 397 -0.75 -4.61 2.55
C LEU A 397 -1.60 -4.36 3.79
N ARG A 398 -0.96 -3.99 4.92
CA ARG A 398 -1.65 -3.64 6.16
C ARG A 398 -2.69 -2.54 5.94
N ALA A 399 -2.25 -1.42 5.36
CA ALA A 399 -3.14 -0.28 5.12
C ALA A 399 -4.35 -0.68 4.26
N ASP A 400 -4.12 -1.31 3.10
CA ASP A 400 -5.22 -1.75 2.23
C ASP A 400 -6.18 -2.71 2.94
N ARG A 401 -5.65 -3.74 3.61
CA ARG A 401 -6.50 -4.76 4.22
C ARG A 401 -7.34 -4.25 5.38
N CYS A 402 -6.72 -3.53 6.33
CA CYS A 402 -7.42 -3.00 7.50
C CYS A 402 -8.53 -2.01 7.10
N ILE A 403 -8.27 -1.21 6.08
CA ILE A 403 -9.20 -0.19 5.59
C ILE A 403 -10.31 -0.84 4.74
N SER A 404 -9.95 -1.66 3.77
CA SER A 404 -10.92 -2.19 2.80
C SER A 404 -11.86 -3.25 3.35
N VAL A 405 -11.45 -4.06 4.35
CA VAL A 405 -12.35 -5.02 5.01
C VAL A 405 -13.51 -4.30 5.71
N ASN A 406 -13.30 -3.05 6.08
CA ASN A 406 -14.29 -2.18 6.70
C ASN A 406 -15.01 -1.26 5.68
N SER A 407 -15.03 -1.65 4.40
CA SER A 407 -15.75 -0.90 3.34
C SER A 407 -15.29 0.56 3.20
N LEU A 408 -13.97 0.76 3.30
CA LEU A 408 -13.29 2.04 3.15
C LEU A 408 -12.20 1.91 2.08
N GLU A 409 -11.78 3.03 1.50
CA GLU A 409 -10.67 3.10 0.54
C GLU A 409 -9.44 3.75 1.18
N ALA A 410 -8.28 3.09 1.06
CA ALA A 410 -7.00 3.68 1.45
C ALA A 410 -6.43 4.55 0.33
N ARG A 411 -5.88 5.73 0.66
CA ARG A 411 -5.06 6.55 -0.23
C ARG A 411 -3.75 6.90 0.46
N VAL A 412 -2.65 6.78 -0.27
CA VAL A 412 -1.30 6.84 0.29
C VAL A 412 -0.49 7.97 -0.37
N PRO A 413 -0.53 9.22 0.16
CA PRO A 413 0.12 10.38 -0.46
C PRO A 413 1.64 10.24 -0.66
N PHE A 414 2.35 9.61 0.27
CA PHE A 414 3.78 9.33 0.12
C PHE A 414 4.08 8.32 -0.99
N GLY A 415 3.08 7.58 -1.47
CA GLY A 415 3.14 6.70 -2.63
C GLY A 415 2.86 7.41 -3.96
N ASP A 416 2.79 8.74 -4.00
CA ASP A 416 2.71 9.48 -5.25
C ASP A 416 3.93 9.16 -6.13
N LEU A 417 3.69 8.79 -7.39
CA LEU A 417 4.75 8.27 -8.25
C LEU A 417 5.85 9.30 -8.50
N ASP A 418 5.49 10.58 -8.71
CA ASP A 418 6.44 11.66 -8.89
C ASP A 418 7.25 11.93 -7.61
N PHE A 419 6.60 11.80 -6.45
CA PHE A 419 7.26 11.95 -5.15
C PHE A 419 8.26 10.83 -4.89
N VAL A 420 7.83 9.57 -5.06
CA VAL A 420 8.68 8.39 -4.85
C VAL A 420 9.90 8.42 -5.79
N GLU A 421 9.67 8.67 -7.08
CA GLU A 421 10.75 8.75 -8.08
C GLU A 421 11.77 9.84 -7.73
N TYR A 422 11.29 11.01 -7.32
CA TYR A 422 12.17 12.10 -6.90
C TYR A 422 13.00 11.73 -5.66
N VAL A 423 12.35 11.23 -4.60
CA VAL A 423 13.03 10.89 -3.33
C VAL A 423 14.01 9.74 -3.51
N MET A 424 13.64 8.71 -4.29
CA MET A 424 14.56 7.59 -4.60
C MET A 424 15.78 8.07 -5.41
N GLY A 425 15.64 9.11 -6.22
CA GLY A 425 16.73 9.73 -6.99
C GLY A 425 17.66 10.66 -6.19
N ILE A 426 17.34 11.05 -4.96
CA ILE A 426 18.20 11.89 -4.10
C ILE A 426 19.46 11.09 -3.73
N ASP A 427 20.63 11.77 -3.76
CA ASP A 427 21.90 11.21 -3.29
C ASP A 427 21.71 10.60 -1.89
N PRO A 428 21.93 9.30 -1.71
CA PRO A 428 21.73 8.63 -0.43
C PRO A 428 22.60 9.22 0.69
N ALA A 429 23.75 9.83 0.38
CA ALA A 429 24.57 10.53 1.36
C ALA A 429 23.83 11.71 2.04
N LYS A 430 22.81 12.27 1.39
CA LYS A 430 21.95 13.32 1.94
C LYS A 430 20.73 12.77 2.68
N LYS A 431 20.35 11.51 2.46
CA LYS A 431 19.21 10.85 3.11
C LYS A 431 19.58 10.18 4.43
N VAL A 432 20.79 9.64 4.54
CA VAL A 432 21.26 9.01 5.78
C VAL A 432 21.27 10.02 6.94
N ASN A 433 21.18 9.52 8.17
CA ASN A 433 21.06 10.37 9.37
C ASN A 433 22.38 11.08 9.74
N VAL A 434 22.89 11.92 8.83
CA VAL A 434 24.09 12.75 9.04
C VAL A 434 23.82 14.04 9.85
N TYR A 435 22.55 14.38 10.03
CA TYR A 435 22.13 15.61 10.73
C TYR A 435 21.75 15.35 12.19
N GLY A 436 21.95 14.14 12.70
CA GLY A 436 21.57 13.76 14.05
C GLY A 436 20.05 13.69 14.28
N LYS A 437 19.25 13.62 13.19
CA LYS A 437 17.80 13.57 13.22
C LYS A 437 17.26 12.72 12.06
N GLY A 438 16.54 11.64 12.39
CA GLY A 438 15.91 10.80 11.38
C GLY A 438 14.93 11.57 10.51
N LYS A 439 14.88 11.27 9.23
CA LYS A 439 14.03 11.93 8.21
C LYS A 439 14.29 13.44 8.10
N TYR A 440 15.53 13.87 8.28
CA TYR A 440 15.86 15.30 8.32
C TYR A 440 15.34 16.06 7.10
N LEU A 441 15.55 15.56 5.89
CA LEU A 441 15.10 16.22 4.65
C LEU A 441 13.57 16.47 4.65
N LEU A 442 12.79 15.48 5.09
CA LEU A 442 11.33 15.63 5.19
C LEU A 442 10.95 16.67 6.24
N ARG A 443 11.60 16.67 7.41
CA ARG A 443 11.35 17.65 8.48
C ARG A 443 11.71 19.06 8.01
N HIS A 444 12.90 19.22 7.45
CA HIS A 444 13.40 20.52 6.99
C HIS A 444 12.56 21.10 5.84
N ALA A 445 12.02 20.24 4.96
CA ALA A 445 11.10 20.63 3.90
C ALA A 445 9.79 21.31 4.42
N PHE A 446 9.43 21.08 5.69
CA PHE A 446 8.21 21.61 6.30
C PHE A 446 8.46 22.48 7.55
N GLU A 447 9.69 22.96 7.76
CA GLU A 447 10.00 23.91 8.84
C GLU A 447 9.32 25.27 8.62
N GLU A 448 9.21 25.68 7.36
CA GLU A 448 8.48 26.90 7.01
C GLU A 448 7.03 26.61 6.67
N GLY A 449 6.18 27.63 6.78
CA GLY A 449 4.78 27.56 6.34
C GLY A 449 3.79 27.09 7.38
N ASP A 450 4.18 26.99 8.67
CA ASP A 450 3.29 26.69 9.80
C ASP A 450 2.40 25.44 9.58
N TYR A 451 3.00 24.34 9.14
CA TYR A 451 2.28 23.07 8.94
C TYR A 451 2.03 22.35 10.26
N LEU A 452 3.04 22.29 11.13
CA LEU A 452 3.00 21.56 12.40
C LEU A 452 3.69 22.36 13.52
N PRO A 453 3.31 22.16 14.79
CA PRO A 453 4.11 22.61 15.92
C PRO A 453 5.53 22.06 15.81
N TYR A 454 6.54 22.87 16.15
CA TYR A 454 7.95 22.48 16.06
C TYR A 454 8.26 21.16 16.81
N GLU A 455 7.66 20.96 17.99
CA GLU A 455 7.80 19.77 18.80
C GLU A 455 7.25 18.50 18.10
N ILE A 456 6.19 18.61 17.30
CA ILE A 456 5.67 17.52 16.47
C ILE A 456 6.56 17.29 15.26
N LEU A 457 6.95 18.38 14.57
CA LEU A 457 7.84 18.30 13.42
C LEU A 457 9.15 17.64 13.79
N MET A 458 9.68 17.86 15.00
CA MET A 458 10.94 17.31 15.52
C MET A 458 10.75 16.11 16.46
N ARG A 459 9.52 15.59 16.64
CA ARG A 459 9.27 14.41 17.47
C ARG A 459 10.04 13.20 16.97
N GLU A 460 10.63 12.43 17.90
CA GLU A 460 11.29 11.18 17.57
C GLU A 460 10.30 10.14 17.03
N LYS A 461 10.75 9.32 16.08
CA LYS A 461 9.93 8.26 15.49
C LYS A 461 9.66 7.17 16.51
N ALA A 462 8.38 6.83 16.68
CA ALA A 462 7.92 5.61 17.34
C ALA A 462 7.18 4.74 16.32
N ALA A 463 7.27 3.41 16.45
CA ALA A 463 6.45 2.50 15.66
C ALA A 463 4.99 2.63 16.07
N PHE A 464 4.06 2.55 15.13
CA PHE A 464 2.63 2.61 15.41
C PHE A 464 2.19 1.55 16.43
N SER A 465 2.67 0.29 16.27
CA SER A 465 2.38 -0.79 17.20
C SER A 465 2.85 -0.53 18.64
N ASP A 466 3.91 0.27 18.82
CA ASP A 466 4.42 0.63 20.13
C ASP A 466 3.71 1.88 20.71
N ALA A 467 3.37 2.83 19.86
CA ALA A 467 2.86 4.14 20.29
C ALA A 467 1.34 4.17 20.54
N VAL A 468 0.58 3.22 19.97
CA VAL A 468 -0.84 3.00 20.33
C VAL A 468 -1.00 2.41 21.73
N GLY A 469 0.10 1.85 22.30
CA GLY A 469 0.19 1.29 23.65
C GLY A 469 1.22 0.17 23.69
N HIS A 470 2.28 0.32 24.47
CA HIS A 470 3.30 -0.71 24.67
C HIS A 470 2.67 -2.02 25.16
N SER A 471 1.62 -1.91 25.99
CA SER A 471 0.87 -3.05 26.54
C SER A 471 0.28 -3.93 25.44
N MET A 472 -0.14 -3.39 24.30
CA MET A 472 -0.72 -4.19 23.22
C MET A 472 0.25 -5.27 22.70
N VAL A 473 1.50 -4.89 22.41
CA VAL A 473 2.51 -5.83 21.92
C VAL A 473 2.91 -6.84 23.02
N ASP A 474 3.00 -6.38 24.27
CA ASP A 474 3.33 -7.25 25.40
C ASP A 474 2.20 -8.25 25.67
N ASP A 475 0.93 -7.83 25.56
CA ASP A 475 -0.24 -8.71 25.69
C ASP A 475 -0.29 -9.79 24.60
N LEU A 476 0.04 -9.46 23.36
CA LEU A 476 0.12 -10.44 22.26
C LEU A 476 1.24 -11.46 22.50
N LYS A 477 2.41 -11.00 22.96
CA LYS A 477 3.53 -11.89 23.33
C LYS A 477 3.16 -12.80 24.48
N GLU A 478 2.61 -12.23 25.57
CA GLU A 478 2.18 -13.00 26.74
C GLU A 478 1.15 -14.08 26.36
N TYR A 479 0.18 -13.71 25.52
CA TYR A 479 -0.82 -14.64 25.01
C TYR A 479 -0.16 -15.81 24.25
N ALA A 480 0.78 -15.52 23.36
CA ALA A 480 1.48 -16.54 22.60
C ALA A 480 2.40 -17.41 23.47
N GLU A 481 3.10 -16.82 24.48
CA GLU A 481 3.93 -17.55 25.43
C GLU A 481 3.12 -18.55 26.26
N GLY A 482 1.89 -18.21 26.62
CA GLY A 482 0.98 -19.10 27.34
C GLY A 482 0.32 -20.18 26.48
N TYR A 483 0.44 -20.10 25.15
CA TYR A 483 -0.24 -21.00 24.22
C TYR A 483 0.50 -22.33 23.98
N TYR A 484 1.83 -22.31 24.05
CA TYR A 484 2.70 -23.46 23.82
C TYR A 484 3.70 -23.67 24.95
N THR A 485 4.00 -24.95 25.30
CA THR A 485 5.22 -25.30 26.01
C THR A 485 6.45 -25.15 25.10
N ASP A 486 7.65 -25.16 25.67
CA ASP A 486 8.88 -25.06 24.88
C ASP A 486 9.10 -26.30 24.00
N GLU A 487 8.67 -27.48 24.48
CA GLU A 487 8.71 -28.74 23.75
C GLU A 487 7.75 -28.70 22.55
N GLU A 488 6.51 -28.26 22.74
CA GLU A 488 5.53 -28.10 21.67
C GLU A 488 6.00 -27.09 20.62
N PHE A 489 6.54 -25.93 21.05
CA PHE A 489 7.11 -24.96 20.14
C PHE A 489 8.21 -25.57 19.27
N LYS A 490 9.15 -26.30 19.86
CA LYS A 490 10.26 -26.94 19.14
C LYS A 490 9.77 -27.97 18.12
N GLU A 491 8.79 -28.80 18.51
CA GLU A 491 8.22 -29.82 17.63
C GLU A 491 7.42 -29.19 16.47
N LEU A 492 6.51 -28.26 16.78
CA LEU A 492 5.59 -27.66 15.82
C LEU A 492 6.32 -26.74 14.84
N SER A 493 7.26 -25.91 15.31
CA SER A 493 8.05 -25.03 14.44
C SER A 493 8.93 -25.80 13.46
N ALA A 494 9.35 -27.03 13.80
CA ALA A 494 10.15 -27.87 12.91
C ALA A 494 9.39 -28.37 11.66
N LYS A 495 8.05 -28.29 11.65
CA LYS A 495 7.22 -28.67 10.51
C LYS A 495 7.33 -27.66 9.35
N TYR A 496 7.77 -26.44 9.64
CA TYR A 496 7.87 -25.36 8.67
C TYR A 496 9.33 -25.19 8.22
N THR A 497 9.58 -25.37 6.93
CA THR A 497 10.91 -25.18 6.31
C THR A 497 11.07 -23.79 5.69
N HIS A 498 9.98 -23.22 5.17
CA HIS A 498 9.92 -21.86 4.63
C HIS A 498 9.42 -20.88 5.69
N ALA A 499 10.11 -19.75 5.85
CA ALA A 499 9.82 -18.74 6.87
C ALA A 499 9.56 -19.40 8.24
N LYS A 500 10.57 -20.14 8.72
CA LYS A 500 10.45 -20.98 9.92
C LYS A 500 10.12 -20.11 11.14
N PRO A 501 9.08 -20.44 11.90
CA PRO A 501 8.77 -19.75 13.15
C PRO A 501 9.94 -19.79 14.13
N PHE A 502 10.28 -18.64 14.71
CA PHE A 502 11.45 -18.46 15.59
C PHE A 502 11.08 -18.01 17.01
N THR A 503 9.81 -17.66 17.24
CA THR A 503 9.20 -17.39 18.55
C THR A 503 7.85 -18.10 18.63
N LYS A 504 7.31 -18.28 19.85
CA LYS A 504 5.96 -18.84 20.05
C LYS A 504 4.89 -17.97 19.36
N GLU A 505 5.09 -16.66 19.36
CA GLU A 505 4.22 -15.71 18.64
C GLU A 505 4.24 -15.96 17.12
N SER A 506 5.41 -16.09 16.51
CA SER A 506 5.51 -16.41 15.07
C SER A 506 4.90 -17.75 14.72
N LEU A 507 4.99 -18.74 15.64
CA LEU A 507 4.35 -20.04 15.46
C LEU A 507 2.82 -19.92 15.53
N LEU A 508 2.31 -19.22 16.55
CA LEU A 508 0.86 -18.99 16.69
C LEU A 508 0.27 -18.34 15.46
N TYR A 509 0.91 -17.29 14.95
CA TYR A 509 0.46 -16.58 13.76
C TYR A 509 0.53 -17.48 12.51
N ARG A 510 1.58 -18.28 12.39
CA ARG A 510 1.70 -19.26 11.31
C ARG A 510 0.60 -20.33 11.37
N GLU A 511 0.28 -20.87 12.52
CA GLU A 511 -0.77 -21.89 12.66
C GLU A 511 -2.17 -21.31 12.40
N ILE A 512 -2.44 -20.07 12.84
CA ILE A 512 -3.70 -19.39 12.51
C ILE A 512 -3.79 -19.13 10.99
N PHE A 513 -2.70 -18.70 10.35
CA PHE A 513 -2.65 -18.51 8.92
C PHE A 513 -2.98 -19.81 8.16
N GLU A 514 -2.40 -20.95 8.55
CA GLU A 514 -2.64 -22.24 7.90
C GLU A 514 -4.10 -22.73 7.99
N LYS A 515 -4.88 -22.26 8.96
CA LYS A 515 -6.33 -22.56 9.03
C LYS A 515 -7.08 -21.98 7.83
N PHE A 516 -6.67 -20.79 7.34
CA PHE A 516 -7.36 -20.04 6.29
C PHE A 516 -6.68 -20.15 4.93
N TYR A 517 -5.37 -20.39 4.92
CA TYR A 517 -4.52 -20.46 3.73
C TYR A 517 -3.66 -21.74 3.75
N PRO A 518 -4.29 -22.93 3.81
CA PRO A 518 -3.56 -24.19 3.97
C PRO A 518 -2.55 -24.39 2.83
N GLY A 519 -1.27 -24.59 3.19
CA GLY A 519 -0.20 -24.83 2.23
C GLY A 519 0.25 -23.60 1.42
N GLN A 520 -0.27 -22.40 1.70
CA GLN A 520 0.04 -21.19 0.95
C GLN A 520 1.17 -20.35 1.57
N GLY A 521 1.95 -20.91 2.48
CA GLY A 521 3.02 -20.18 3.18
C GLY A 521 4.06 -19.54 2.26
N GLU A 522 4.31 -20.12 1.09
CA GLU A 522 5.27 -19.59 0.10
C GLU A 522 4.81 -18.26 -0.57
N MET A 523 3.56 -17.85 -0.42
CA MET A 523 3.11 -16.52 -0.90
C MET A 523 3.67 -15.38 -0.05
N ILE A 524 4.17 -15.65 1.17
CA ILE A 524 4.85 -14.73 2.06
C ILE A 524 6.35 -14.99 1.94
N VAL A 525 7.14 -13.97 1.59
CA VAL A 525 8.58 -14.13 1.33
C VAL A 525 9.32 -14.54 2.61
N ASP A 526 9.14 -13.78 3.69
CA ASP A 526 9.72 -14.04 5.01
C ASP A 526 9.07 -13.13 6.06
N PHE A 527 9.46 -13.27 7.32
CA PHE A 527 9.17 -12.29 8.37
C PHE A 527 9.92 -10.98 8.12
N TRP A 528 9.24 -9.86 8.29
CA TRP A 528 9.90 -8.56 8.27
C TRP A 528 10.84 -8.44 9.47
N MET A 529 12.10 -8.16 9.21
CA MET A 529 13.13 -7.94 10.23
C MET A 529 14.03 -6.77 9.81
N PRO A 530 14.64 -6.04 10.74
CA PRO A 530 15.80 -5.19 10.45
C PRO A 530 16.87 -5.97 9.69
N ASN A 531 17.71 -5.27 8.93
CA ASN A 531 18.76 -5.91 8.16
C ASN A 531 19.82 -6.53 9.10
N LYS A 532 19.75 -7.84 9.28
CA LYS A 532 20.61 -8.59 10.23
C LYS A 532 22.10 -8.57 9.90
N GLU A 533 22.46 -8.19 8.68
CA GLU A 533 23.86 -8.04 8.29
C GLU A 533 24.51 -6.77 8.87
N TRP A 534 23.69 -5.84 9.38
CA TRP A 534 24.18 -4.59 9.95
C TRP A 534 24.48 -4.73 11.45
N GLU A 535 25.61 -4.20 11.88
CA GLU A 535 25.98 -4.16 13.30
C GLU A 535 24.87 -3.46 14.13
N GLY A 536 24.37 -4.12 15.17
CA GLY A 536 23.26 -3.61 16.00
C GLY A 536 21.86 -3.96 15.52
N CYS A 537 21.70 -4.63 14.37
CA CYS A 537 20.41 -5.05 13.81
C CYS A 537 20.16 -6.58 13.84
N ASP A 538 21.10 -7.39 14.34
CA ASP A 538 20.89 -8.84 14.54
C ASP A 538 20.04 -9.07 15.79
N VAL A 539 18.73 -8.92 15.62
CA VAL A 539 17.72 -9.03 16.68
C VAL A 539 16.71 -10.13 16.37
N ASN A 540 16.10 -10.68 17.42
CA ASN A 540 15.08 -11.74 17.34
C ASN A 540 13.64 -11.22 17.54
N ASP A 541 13.46 -9.92 17.60
CA ASP A 541 12.15 -9.25 17.65
C ASP A 541 12.16 -8.11 16.61
N PRO A 542 11.16 -7.99 15.75
CA PRO A 542 11.11 -6.94 14.75
C PRO A 542 10.79 -5.54 15.31
N SER A 543 10.43 -5.46 16.60
CA SER A 543 10.06 -4.20 17.25
C SER A 543 11.24 -3.24 17.30
N ALA A 544 11.03 -1.99 16.92
CA ALA A 544 12.06 -0.96 16.97
C ALA A 544 12.62 -0.72 18.38
N ARG A 545 11.83 -1.00 19.42
CA ARG A 545 12.23 -0.81 20.83
C ARG A 545 13.36 -1.72 21.31
N VAL A 546 13.69 -2.79 20.57
CA VAL A 546 14.87 -3.63 20.91
C VAL A 546 16.18 -3.07 20.38
N LEU A 547 16.13 -2.04 19.52
CA LEU A 547 17.30 -1.39 18.94
C LEU A 547 17.92 -0.39 19.94
N SER A 548 19.25 -0.32 19.96
CA SER A 548 19.98 0.54 20.91
C SER A 548 19.71 2.06 20.70
N ASN A 549 19.29 2.47 19.51
CA ASN A 549 18.96 3.85 19.18
C ASN A 549 17.48 4.22 19.39
N TYR A 550 16.67 3.34 19.98
CA TYR A 550 15.26 3.64 20.25
C TYR A 550 15.09 4.81 21.22
N GLY A 551 15.93 4.86 22.27
CA GLY A 551 15.96 5.98 23.22
C GLY A 551 14.61 6.29 23.85
N ASP A 552 14.22 7.57 23.83
CA ASP A 552 12.94 8.08 24.32
C ASP A 552 11.80 8.05 23.27
N SER A 553 12.01 7.35 22.16
CA SER A 553 10.98 7.15 21.14
C SER A 553 9.80 6.39 21.76
N GLY A 554 8.60 6.89 21.59
CA GLY A 554 7.41 6.28 22.19
C GLY A 554 7.18 6.63 23.67
N LYS A 555 7.84 7.66 24.21
CA LYS A 555 7.55 8.25 25.53
C LYS A 555 6.80 9.56 25.41
#